data_2e85ba6c9062bbe901ca63c53e4835a7
#
_entry.id   2e85ba6c9062bbe901ca63c53e4835a7
#
_cell.length_a   1.000
_cell.length_b   1.000
_cell.length_c   1.000
_cell.angle_alpha   90.00
_cell.angle_beta   90.00
_cell.angle_gamma   90.00
#
_symmetry.space_group_name_H-M   'P 1'
#
loop_
_entity.id
_entity.type
_entity.pdbx_description
1 polymer ?
#
loop_
_entity_poly.entity_id
_entity_poly.type
_entity_poly.pdbx_seq_one_letter_code
_entity_poly.pdbx_strand_id
1 'polypeptide(L)'
;MTLAGLRFFSVYQGFGGAEEHKGEYANTVAQFAEKIANGERPKVFGDGSQTRDFTHVDDIVRGIELAAEHELQGVYNLGTGESYTFNTMIEMINDVLGTDVDPEYVENPLDVYVHDTMADSTKMREATGWEPEISFEEGVARVCEPYLE
;
A
#
# COMPACT_ATOMS: atom_id res chain seq x y z
N MET A 1 -4.24 -26.29 -19.08
CA MET A 1 -3.47 -25.30 -18.34
C MET A 1 -4.44 -24.41 -17.58
N THR A 2 -4.23 -24.26 -16.27
CA THR A 2 -5.04 -23.39 -15.40
C THR A 2 -4.38 -22.02 -15.33
N LEU A 3 -5.13 -20.93 -15.52
CA LEU A 3 -4.58 -19.57 -15.51
C LEU A 3 -5.48 -18.65 -14.69
N ALA A 4 -4.90 -18.00 -13.67
CA ALA A 4 -5.54 -16.93 -12.92
C ALA A 4 -4.76 -15.63 -13.09
N GLY A 5 -5.47 -14.54 -13.37
CA GLY A 5 -4.95 -13.18 -13.33
C GLY A 5 -5.30 -12.52 -12.01
N LEU A 6 -4.29 -12.03 -11.29
CA LEU A 6 -4.51 -11.34 -10.02
C LEU A 6 -4.24 -9.84 -10.20
N ARG A 7 -5.20 -9.01 -9.79
CA ARG A 7 -5.08 -7.55 -9.78
C ARG A 7 -4.78 -7.09 -8.37
N PHE A 8 -3.57 -6.60 -8.15
CA PHE A 8 -3.13 -6.07 -6.86
C PHE A 8 -3.48 -4.59 -6.73
N PHE A 9 -3.84 -4.19 -5.52
CA PHE A 9 -4.06 -2.80 -5.16
C PHE A 9 -2.93 -2.33 -4.26
N SER A 10 -2.37 -1.17 -4.58
CA SER A 10 -1.29 -0.46 -3.88
C SER A 10 -0.49 -1.28 -2.86
N VAL A 11 0.21 -2.30 -3.34
CA VAL A 11 1.00 -3.21 -2.50
C VAL A 11 2.12 -2.44 -1.82
N TYR A 12 2.27 -2.62 -0.52
CA TYR A 12 3.31 -1.95 0.25
C TYR A 12 4.00 -2.89 1.24
N GLN A 13 5.21 -2.52 1.57
CA GLN A 13 6.05 -3.09 2.64
C GLN A 13 7.11 -2.06 3.02
N GLY A 14 7.81 -2.26 4.13
CA GLY A 14 8.94 -1.43 4.53
C GLY A 14 10.16 -1.59 3.61
N PHE A 15 11.13 -0.69 3.73
CA PHE A 15 12.44 -0.86 3.10
C PHE A 15 13.16 -2.06 3.71
N GLY A 16 13.95 -2.71 2.87
CA GLY A 16 14.61 -3.97 3.12
C GLY A 16 14.20 -4.98 2.05
N GLY A 17 15.03 -5.95 1.77
CA GLY A 17 14.76 -6.95 0.74
C GLY A 17 14.45 -6.34 -0.63
N ALA A 18 13.25 -6.57 -1.13
CA ALA A 18 12.86 -6.18 -2.49
C ALA A 18 12.69 -4.66 -2.69
N GLU A 19 12.37 -3.88 -1.67
CA GLU A 19 12.16 -2.44 -1.78
C GLU A 19 13.45 -1.62 -1.76
N GLU A 20 14.52 -2.13 -1.13
CA GLU A 20 15.79 -1.41 -0.94
C GLU A 20 16.43 -0.90 -2.23
N HIS A 21 16.23 -1.61 -3.32
CA HIS A 21 16.87 -1.28 -4.61
C HIS A 21 15.96 -0.51 -5.58
N LYS A 22 14.70 -0.23 -5.20
CA LYS A 22 13.73 0.41 -6.09
C LYS A 22 13.87 1.93 -6.19
N GLY A 23 14.49 2.59 -5.20
CA GLY A 23 14.63 4.04 -5.18
C GLY A 23 13.29 4.76 -5.34
N GLU A 24 13.17 5.61 -6.34
CA GLU A 24 11.93 6.34 -6.64
C GLU A 24 10.74 5.47 -7.09
N TYR A 25 11.00 4.21 -7.41
CA TYR A 25 9.95 3.23 -7.76
C TYR A 25 9.50 2.38 -6.58
N ALA A 26 10.04 2.59 -5.39
CA ALA A 26 9.56 1.95 -4.18
C ALA A 26 8.11 2.37 -3.89
N ASN A 27 7.39 1.56 -3.11
CA ASN A 27 6.04 1.91 -2.73
C ASN A 27 5.97 3.22 -1.92
N THR A 28 4.87 3.95 -2.06
CA THR A 28 4.72 5.30 -1.48
C THR A 28 4.81 5.29 0.05
N VAL A 29 4.29 4.25 0.72
CA VAL A 29 4.32 4.16 2.19
C VAL A 29 5.76 4.10 2.68
N ALA A 30 6.61 3.25 2.08
CA ALA A 30 8.02 3.13 2.45
C ALA A 30 8.79 4.43 2.18
N GLN A 31 8.58 5.06 1.01
CA GLN A 31 9.22 6.34 0.68
C GLN A 31 8.86 7.46 1.65
N PHE A 32 7.59 7.55 2.04
CA PHE A 32 7.12 8.59 2.94
C PHE A 32 7.60 8.35 4.37
N ALA A 33 7.60 7.09 4.83
CA ALA A 33 8.15 6.73 6.13
C ALA A 33 9.64 7.08 6.25
N GLU A 34 10.45 6.77 5.23
CA GLU A 34 11.88 7.12 5.22
C GLU A 34 12.09 8.64 5.24
N LYS A 35 11.38 9.39 4.40
CA LYS A 35 11.49 10.86 4.36
C LYS A 35 11.12 11.49 5.71
N ILE A 36 9.97 11.12 6.26
CA ILE A 36 9.49 11.66 7.54
C ILE A 36 10.44 11.29 8.67
N ALA A 37 10.97 10.06 8.71
CA ALA A 37 11.97 9.65 9.70
C ALA A 37 13.25 10.49 9.62
N ASN A 38 13.64 10.93 8.43
CA ASN A 38 14.78 11.82 8.19
C ASN A 38 14.47 13.32 8.37
N GLY A 39 13.24 13.67 8.75
CA GLY A 39 12.80 15.07 8.87
C GLY A 39 12.58 15.76 7.52
N GLU A 40 12.47 14.99 6.45
CA GLU A 40 12.24 15.50 5.10
C GLU A 40 10.74 15.51 4.78
N ARG A 41 10.30 16.55 4.06
CA ARG A 41 8.91 16.68 3.64
C ARG A 41 8.62 15.79 2.44
N PRO A 42 7.67 14.83 2.54
CA PRO A 42 7.25 14.05 1.37
C PRO A 42 6.50 14.94 0.37
N LYS A 43 6.76 14.74 -0.93
CA LYS A 43 6.03 15.44 -1.98
C LYS A 43 4.72 14.74 -2.29
N VAL A 44 3.64 15.49 -2.25
CA VAL A 44 2.29 15.01 -2.52
C VAL A 44 1.71 15.77 -3.71
N PHE A 45 1.25 15.06 -4.71
CA PHE A 45 0.59 15.67 -5.86
C PHE A 45 -0.81 16.14 -5.49
N GLY A 46 -1.14 17.38 -5.86
CA GLY A 46 -2.42 17.99 -5.52
C GLY A 46 -2.52 18.36 -4.04
N ASP A 47 -3.65 18.04 -3.41
CA ASP A 47 -3.97 18.40 -2.03
C ASP A 47 -3.89 17.21 -1.04
N GLY A 48 -3.47 16.04 -1.49
CA GLY A 48 -3.36 14.84 -0.66
C GLY A 48 -4.67 14.12 -0.37
N SER A 49 -5.77 14.54 -1.00
CA SER A 49 -7.09 13.89 -0.84
C SER A 49 -7.27 12.63 -1.68
N GLN A 50 -6.35 12.34 -2.60
CA GLN A 50 -6.37 11.11 -3.37
C GLN A 50 -6.26 9.89 -2.46
N THR A 51 -6.98 8.83 -2.82
CA THR A 51 -7.06 7.61 -2.01
C THR A 51 -6.46 6.42 -2.71
N ARG A 52 -5.93 5.49 -1.91
CA ARG A 52 -5.50 4.17 -2.37
C ARG A 52 -5.97 3.10 -1.39
N ASP A 53 -6.29 1.95 -1.95
CA ASP A 53 -6.43 0.72 -1.20
C ASP A 53 -5.02 0.14 -0.99
N PHE A 54 -4.45 0.42 0.16
CA PHE A 54 -3.11 -0.05 0.53
C PHE A 54 -3.21 -1.49 1.07
N THR A 55 -2.56 -2.42 0.39
CA THR A 55 -2.59 -3.84 0.74
C THR A 55 -1.18 -4.32 1.10
N HIS A 56 -1.00 -4.83 2.32
CA HIS A 56 0.31 -5.32 2.75
C HIS A 56 0.77 -6.51 1.93
N VAL A 57 2.08 -6.58 1.63
CA VAL A 57 2.66 -7.62 0.79
C VAL A 57 2.37 -9.03 1.29
N ASP A 58 2.34 -9.26 2.61
CA ASP A 58 2.05 -10.57 3.18
C ASP A 58 0.63 -11.04 2.87
N ASP A 59 -0.35 -10.14 2.84
CA ASP A 59 -1.72 -10.45 2.42
C ASP A 59 -1.78 -10.81 0.93
N ILE A 60 -0.99 -10.13 0.10
CA ILE A 60 -0.88 -10.46 -1.33
C ILE A 60 -0.25 -11.83 -1.54
N VAL A 61 0.85 -12.14 -0.84
CA VAL A 61 1.53 -13.45 -0.92
C VAL A 61 0.56 -14.57 -0.54
N ARG A 62 -0.18 -14.41 0.56
CA ARG A 62 -1.19 -15.39 0.98
C ARG A 62 -2.30 -15.55 -0.07
N GLY A 63 -2.69 -14.46 -0.73
CA GLY A 63 -3.66 -14.52 -1.83
C GLY A 63 -3.13 -15.30 -3.05
N ILE A 64 -1.86 -15.14 -3.39
CA ILE A 64 -1.21 -15.90 -4.47
C ILE A 64 -1.17 -17.39 -4.14
N GLU A 65 -0.79 -17.75 -2.91
CA GLU A 65 -0.76 -19.14 -2.43
C GLU A 65 -2.16 -19.78 -2.52
N LEU A 66 -3.18 -19.11 -2.01
CA LEU A 66 -4.56 -19.59 -2.09
C LEU A 66 -5.08 -19.73 -3.52
N ALA A 67 -4.71 -18.81 -4.41
CA ALA A 67 -5.06 -18.90 -5.82
C ALA A 67 -4.47 -20.16 -6.47
N ALA A 68 -3.24 -20.51 -6.12
CA ALA A 68 -2.58 -21.73 -6.60
C ALA A 68 -3.20 -23.00 -5.99
N GLU A 69 -3.42 -23.02 -4.67
CA GLU A 69 -4.01 -24.16 -3.95
C GLU A 69 -5.42 -24.48 -4.45
N HIS A 70 -6.23 -23.48 -4.74
CA HIS A 70 -7.59 -23.62 -5.26
C HIS A 70 -7.68 -23.76 -6.77
N GLU A 71 -6.53 -23.79 -7.47
CA GLU A 71 -6.46 -23.89 -8.92
C GLU A 71 -7.39 -22.90 -9.65
N LEU A 72 -7.38 -21.64 -9.19
CA LEU A 72 -8.29 -20.60 -9.69
C LEU A 72 -8.12 -20.36 -11.20
N GLN A 73 -9.23 -20.02 -11.84
CA GLN A 73 -9.27 -19.63 -13.26
C GLN A 73 -10.00 -18.29 -13.40
N GLY A 74 -9.48 -17.42 -14.28
CA GLY A 74 -10.06 -16.10 -14.52
C GLY A 74 -9.35 -14.99 -13.76
N VAL A 75 -10.01 -13.85 -13.56
CA VAL A 75 -9.42 -12.64 -12.97
C VAL A 75 -10.02 -12.39 -11.58
N TYR A 76 -9.14 -12.11 -10.62
CA TYR A 76 -9.49 -11.84 -9.23
C TYR A 76 -8.77 -10.60 -8.73
N ASN A 77 -9.47 -9.78 -7.93
CA ASN A 77 -8.89 -8.64 -7.25
C ASN A 77 -8.35 -9.07 -5.87
N LEU A 78 -7.19 -8.53 -5.51
CA LEU A 78 -6.57 -8.64 -4.20
C LEU A 78 -6.31 -7.24 -3.64
N GLY A 79 -7.18 -6.80 -2.76
CA GLY A 79 -7.13 -5.55 -2.04
C GLY A 79 -7.99 -5.61 -0.79
N THR A 80 -7.87 -4.63 0.10
CA THR A 80 -8.53 -4.66 1.41
C THR A 80 -10.02 -4.32 1.35
N GLY A 81 -10.44 -3.55 0.34
CA GLY A 81 -11.78 -2.97 0.28
C GLY A 81 -11.94 -1.72 1.15
N GLU A 82 -10.83 -1.20 1.69
CA GLU A 82 -10.75 0.08 2.41
C GLU A 82 -9.72 0.96 1.73
N SER A 83 -9.97 2.25 1.68
CA SER A 83 -9.05 3.21 1.09
C SER A 83 -8.72 4.34 2.06
N TYR A 84 -7.49 4.84 1.97
CA TYR A 84 -6.96 5.91 2.81
C TYR A 84 -6.41 7.03 1.94
N THR A 85 -6.57 8.28 2.39
CA THR A 85 -5.96 9.43 1.73
C THR A 85 -4.46 9.47 1.99
N PHE A 86 -3.72 10.14 1.12
CA PHE A 86 -2.29 10.37 1.36
C PHE A 86 -2.05 11.23 2.60
N ASN A 87 -2.95 12.19 2.87
CA ASN A 87 -2.89 12.97 4.11
C ASN A 87 -3.00 12.07 5.35
N THR A 88 -4.00 11.17 5.38
CA THR A 88 -4.17 10.21 6.48
C THR A 88 -2.95 9.30 6.64
N MET A 89 -2.37 8.83 5.54
CA MET A 89 -1.15 8.02 5.58
C MET A 89 0.02 8.78 6.23
N ILE A 90 0.20 10.06 5.90
CA ILE A 90 1.25 10.92 6.48
C ILE A 90 1.00 11.14 7.98
N GLU A 91 -0.24 11.40 8.37
CA GLU A 91 -0.63 11.52 9.79
C GLU A 91 -0.30 10.23 10.56
N MET A 92 -0.66 9.06 10.04
CA MET A 92 -0.35 7.77 10.66
C MET A 92 1.17 7.55 10.81
N ILE A 93 1.97 7.89 9.80
CA ILE A 93 3.43 7.77 9.85
C ILE A 93 4.01 8.70 10.92
N ASN A 94 3.57 9.97 10.96
CA ASN A 94 3.98 10.92 11.98
C ASN A 94 3.64 10.43 13.40
N ASP A 95 2.43 9.89 13.57
CA ASP A 95 1.98 9.37 14.87
C ASP A 95 2.87 8.23 15.36
N VAL A 96 3.20 7.28 14.47
CA VAL A 96 4.08 6.15 14.81
C VAL A 96 5.50 6.60 15.12
N LEU A 97 6.05 7.52 14.33
CA LEU A 97 7.43 8.02 14.49
C LEU A 97 7.56 9.09 15.58
N GLY A 98 6.46 9.62 16.11
CA GLY A 98 6.48 10.73 17.06
C GLY A 98 6.99 12.03 16.46
N THR A 99 6.72 12.26 15.17
CA THR A 99 7.13 13.43 14.39
C THR A 99 5.93 14.29 13.99
N ASP A 100 6.19 15.47 13.42
CA ASP A 100 5.17 16.41 12.95
C ASP A 100 5.66 17.06 11.64
N VAL A 101 5.93 16.21 10.64
CA VAL A 101 6.45 16.64 9.35
C VAL A 101 5.30 16.87 8.38
N ASP A 102 5.15 18.13 7.94
CA ASP A 102 4.16 18.49 6.92
C ASP A 102 4.59 18.04 5.52
N PRO A 103 3.67 17.57 4.68
CA PRO A 103 3.97 17.31 3.27
C PRO A 103 4.23 18.60 2.49
N GLU A 104 4.92 18.46 1.37
CA GLU A 104 5.03 19.49 0.33
C GLU A 104 4.01 19.18 -0.77
N TYR A 105 2.97 19.99 -0.87
CA TYR A 105 1.98 19.84 -1.94
C TYR A 105 2.51 20.48 -3.22
N VAL A 106 2.53 19.70 -4.29
CA VAL A 106 3.02 20.13 -5.61
C VAL A 106 1.97 19.88 -6.68
N GLU A 107 2.05 20.63 -7.77
CA GLU A 107 1.18 20.39 -8.92
C GLU A 107 1.41 18.98 -9.48
N ASN A 108 0.31 18.30 -9.82
CA ASN A 108 0.38 16.97 -10.42
C ASN A 108 0.90 17.09 -11.87
N PRO A 109 2.07 16.52 -12.20
CA PRO A 109 2.62 16.61 -13.54
C PRO A 109 1.98 15.64 -14.54
N LEU A 110 1.08 14.76 -14.08
CA LEU A 110 0.49 13.71 -14.89
C LEU A 110 -0.83 14.17 -15.52
N ASP A 111 -0.93 14.08 -16.84
CA ASP A 111 -2.15 14.38 -17.58
C ASP A 111 -3.29 13.40 -17.25
N VAL A 112 -2.94 12.15 -16.94
CA VAL A 112 -3.88 11.10 -16.53
C VAL A 112 -3.46 10.58 -15.17
N TYR A 113 -4.29 10.83 -14.17
CA TYR A 113 -4.06 10.43 -12.79
C TYR A 113 -5.32 9.83 -12.17
N VAL A 114 -5.19 8.60 -11.66
CA VAL A 114 -6.29 7.97 -10.93
C VAL A 114 -6.35 8.56 -9.52
N HIS A 115 -7.44 9.27 -9.21
CA HIS A 115 -7.61 9.91 -7.93
C HIS A 115 -7.91 8.90 -6.81
N ASP A 116 -8.83 7.98 -7.05
CA ASP A 116 -9.28 7.02 -6.04
C ASP A 116 -9.20 5.58 -6.53
N THR A 117 -8.73 4.69 -5.66
CA THR A 117 -8.76 3.24 -5.88
C THR A 117 -9.27 2.53 -4.64
N MET A 118 -10.15 1.55 -4.85
CA MET A 118 -10.63 0.65 -3.82
C MET A 118 -11.00 -0.69 -4.46
N ALA A 119 -10.56 -1.79 -3.85
CA ALA A 119 -10.83 -3.12 -4.37
C ALA A 119 -12.21 -3.61 -3.96
N ASP A 120 -12.82 -4.37 -4.87
CA ASP A 120 -13.83 -5.35 -4.53
C ASP A 120 -13.22 -6.75 -4.65
N SER A 121 -12.89 -7.36 -3.53
CA SER A 121 -12.27 -8.69 -3.43
C SER A 121 -13.29 -9.79 -3.13
N THR A 122 -14.58 -9.53 -3.28
CA THR A 122 -15.66 -10.48 -2.98
C THR A 122 -15.46 -11.79 -3.72
N LYS A 123 -15.13 -11.74 -5.01
CA LYS A 123 -14.90 -12.95 -5.83
C LYS A 123 -13.76 -13.83 -5.28
N MET A 124 -12.68 -13.21 -4.82
CA MET A 124 -11.54 -13.92 -4.23
C MET A 124 -11.92 -14.54 -2.88
N ARG A 125 -12.65 -13.81 -2.06
CA ARG A 125 -13.16 -14.28 -0.76
C ARG A 125 -14.09 -15.48 -0.92
N GLU A 126 -15.04 -15.40 -1.83
CA GLU A 126 -15.99 -16.48 -2.10
C GLU A 126 -15.29 -17.75 -2.65
N ALA A 127 -14.26 -17.54 -3.48
CA ALA A 127 -13.53 -18.67 -4.10
C ALA A 127 -12.57 -19.37 -3.14
N THR A 128 -11.93 -18.65 -2.21
CA THR A 128 -10.81 -19.17 -1.40
C THR A 128 -10.94 -18.89 0.10
N GLY A 129 -11.86 -18.05 0.54
CA GLY A 129 -11.93 -17.57 1.92
C GLY A 129 -10.87 -16.51 2.25
N TRP A 130 -10.13 -15.99 1.26
CA TRP A 130 -9.13 -14.96 1.48
C TRP A 130 -9.73 -13.68 2.06
N GLU A 131 -9.10 -13.16 3.10
CA GLU A 131 -9.39 -11.85 3.67
C GLU A 131 -8.07 -11.17 4.06
N PRO A 132 -7.97 -9.83 4.01
CA PRO A 132 -6.81 -9.14 4.53
C PRO A 132 -6.71 -9.36 6.05
N GLU A 133 -5.52 -9.65 6.55
CA GLU A 133 -5.25 -9.87 7.97
C GLU A 133 -4.48 -8.71 8.61
N ILE A 134 -3.82 -7.89 7.79
CA ILE A 134 -3.01 -6.76 8.25
C ILE A 134 -3.77 -5.47 7.96
N SER A 135 -4.19 -4.76 9.02
CA SER A 135 -4.78 -3.43 8.88
C SER A 135 -3.75 -2.42 8.37
N PHE A 136 -4.20 -1.31 7.81
CA PHE A 136 -3.27 -0.29 7.33
C PHE A 136 -2.47 0.34 8.47
N GLU A 137 -3.10 0.54 9.64
CA GLU A 137 -2.44 1.01 10.85
C GLU A 137 -1.30 0.08 11.28
N GLU A 138 -1.56 -1.23 11.33
CA GLU A 138 -0.55 -2.23 11.66
C GLU A 138 0.56 -2.27 10.61
N GLY A 139 0.20 -2.19 9.34
CA GLY A 139 1.16 -2.18 8.23
C GLY A 139 2.07 -0.96 8.26
N VAL A 140 1.53 0.24 8.52
CA VAL A 140 2.32 1.47 8.70
C VAL A 140 3.27 1.34 9.88
N ALA A 141 2.80 0.79 11.02
CA ALA A 141 3.67 0.54 12.18
C ALA A 141 4.85 -0.37 11.83
N ARG A 142 4.63 -1.47 11.10
CA ARG A 142 5.68 -2.37 10.62
C ARG A 142 6.68 -1.66 9.68
N VAL A 143 6.19 -0.82 8.79
CA VAL A 143 7.04 -0.03 7.87
C VAL A 143 7.93 0.95 8.64
N CYS A 144 7.41 1.54 9.72
CA CYS A 144 8.13 2.52 10.53
C CYS A 144 9.07 1.90 11.57
N GLU A 145 8.90 0.62 11.94
CA GLU A 145 9.66 -0.05 12.99
C GLU A 145 11.19 0.15 12.89
N PRO A 146 11.84 0.04 11.71
CA PRO A 146 13.28 0.23 11.59
C PRO A 146 13.77 1.64 11.94
N TYR A 147 12.89 2.62 11.98
CA TYR A 147 13.23 4.03 12.25
C TYR A 147 12.97 4.44 13.72
N LEU A 148 12.45 3.52 14.54
CA LEU A 148 12.16 3.77 15.97
C LEU A 148 13.34 3.50 16.90
N GLU A 149 14.42 2.95 16.39
CA GLU A 149 15.62 2.59 17.15
C GLU A 149 16.62 3.74 17.33
#